data_abfb7ed7c5b36aa14baf24f1a830bf45
#
_entry.id   abfb7ed7c5b36aa14baf24f1a830bf45
#
_cell.length_a   1.000
_cell.length_b   1.000
_cell.length_c   1.000
_cell.angle_alpha   90.00
_cell.angle_beta   90.00
_cell.angle_gamma   90.00
#
_symmetry.space_group_name_H-M   'P 1'
#
loop_
_entity.id
_entity.type
_entity.pdbx_description
1 polymer ?
#
loop_
_entity_poly.entity_id
_entity_poly.type
_entity_poly.pdbx_seq_one_letter_code
_entity_poly.pdbx_strand_id
1 'polypeptide(L)'
;MDHKLVVDLISVPLFTGVIGYVTNWTGVLMLFQPIAFHGFRLPGLRALFPFLPKRIQVLPLLSYDGRIGWQGIVPSRADKMASIAVDKGLAKLGSVADFYREIEPDALAEHLTNIAQNQIHDIVEEILRREHPQLWYNLPSQVRDMIHDRVRQQLPDILRELTEELGANIDQLLDVKQMVIRYFQARPQLLNQLFQVLGAKELRFMINFGFYFGAPMGAVLVAILHLTDWSSLAVLPIGGIIIGWVVNWVGINMIFAPAYPKWWCPWRQGLLIKRQDEITAGYA
;
A
#
# COMPACT_ATOMS: atom_id res chain seq x y z
N MET A 1 -27.01 -0.09 48.75
CA MET A 1 -26.53 0.19 47.38
C MET A 1 -27.70 -0.05 46.44
N ASP A 2 -28.14 0.97 45.72
CA ASP A 2 -29.33 0.81 44.86
C ASP A 2 -29.07 -0.27 43.82
N HIS A 3 -29.97 -1.23 43.71
CA HIS A 3 -29.91 -2.32 42.75
C HIS A 3 -29.68 -1.79 41.31
N LYS A 4 -30.28 -0.64 40.99
CA LYS A 4 -30.13 0.05 39.71
C LYS A 4 -28.70 0.50 39.46
N LEU A 5 -28.05 1.07 40.49
CA LEU A 5 -26.65 1.51 40.39
C LEU A 5 -25.69 0.35 40.09
N VAL A 6 -25.92 -0.82 40.74
CA VAL A 6 -25.09 -2.02 40.51
C VAL A 6 -25.27 -2.53 39.07
N VAL A 7 -26.52 -2.59 38.61
CA VAL A 7 -26.83 -3.03 37.24
C VAL A 7 -26.21 -2.09 36.23
N ASP A 8 -26.34 -0.76 36.40
CA ASP A 8 -25.80 0.23 35.50
C ASP A 8 -24.24 0.20 35.50
N LEU A 9 -23.63 0.00 36.65
CA LEU A 9 -22.15 -0.05 36.79
C LEU A 9 -21.52 -1.26 36.09
N ILE A 10 -22.29 -2.32 35.89
CA ILE A 10 -21.81 -3.50 35.15
C ILE A 10 -22.22 -3.42 33.68
N SER A 11 -23.47 -3.11 33.38
CA SER A 11 -24.04 -3.19 32.06
C SER A 11 -23.50 -2.09 31.10
N VAL A 12 -23.45 -0.83 31.58
CA VAL A 12 -23.03 0.28 30.72
C VAL A 12 -21.55 0.19 30.33
N PRO A 13 -20.58 -0.05 31.26
CA PRO A 13 -19.19 -0.24 30.87
C PRO A 13 -18.96 -1.43 29.95
N LEU A 14 -19.62 -2.56 30.22
CA LEU A 14 -19.52 -3.72 29.36
C LEU A 14 -20.05 -3.42 27.95
N PHE A 15 -21.21 -2.79 27.87
CA PHE A 15 -21.83 -2.42 26.60
C PHE A 15 -20.97 -1.42 25.79
N THR A 16 -20.48 -0.35 26.45
CA THR A 16 -19.60 0.63 25.81
C THR A 16 -18.27 0.02 25.37
N GLY A 17 -17.71 -0.91 26.15
CA GLY A 17 -16.51 -1.66 25.79
C GLY A 17 -16.72 -2.55 24.56
N VAL A 18 -17.82 -3.33 24.56
CA VAL A 18 -18.16 -4.21 23.42
C VAL A 18 -18.44 -3.40 22.16
N ILE A 19 -19.22 -2.32 22.26
CA ILE A 19 -19.46 -1.43 21.10
C ILE A 19 -18.16 -0.80 20.62
N GLY A 20 -17.30 -0.32 21.51
CA GLY A 20 -15.99 0.22 21.15
C GLY A 20 -15.13 -0.80 20.39
N TYR A 21 -15.09 -2.04 20.85
CA TYR A 21 -14.41 -3.15 20.16
C TYR A 21 -14.97 -3.39 18.76
N VAL A 22 -16.30 -3.56 18.65
CA VAL A 22 -16.99 -3.83 17.37
C VAL A 22 -16.79 -2.66 16.38
N THR A 23 -16.89 -1.43 16.86
CA THR A 23 -16.72 -0.23 16.03
C THR A 23 -15.28 -0.14 15.49
N ASN A 24 -14.29 -0.37 16.34
CA ASN A 24 -12.89 -0.36 15.92
C ASN A 24 -12.57 -1.53 14.98
N TRP A 25 -13.09 -2.73 15.27
CA TRP A 25 -12.94 -3.89 14.39
C TRP A 25 -13.55 -3.62 13.00
N THR A 26 -14.75 -3.06 12.95
CA THR A 26 -15.41 -2.68 11.70
C THR A 26 -14.61 -1.58 10.98
N GLY A 27 -14.11 -0.59 11.70
CA GLY A 27 -13.26 0.47 11.16
C GLY A 27 -11.98 -0.09 10.52
N VAL A 28 -11.30 -1.01 11.20
CA VAL A 28 -10.12 -1.70 10.65
C VAL A 28 -10.48 -2.54 9.42
N LEU A 29 -11.61 -3.26 9.45
CA LEU A 29 -12.08 -4.00 8.29
C LEU A 29 -12.31 -3.07 7.07
N MET A 30 -12.94 -1.92 7.30
CA MET A 30 -13.22 -0.91 6.27
C MET A 30 -11.96 -0.23 5.69
N LEU A 31 -10.82 -0.28 6.39
CA LEU A 31 -9.55 0.18 5.81
C LEU A 31 -9.13 -0.67 4.62
N PHE A 32 -9.39 -1.98 4.67
CA PHE A 32 -8.89 -2.97 3.71
C PHE A 32 -9.96 -3.55 2.78
N GLN A 33 -11.24 -3.49 3.17
CA GLN A 33 -12.34 -4.12 2.47
C GLN A 33 -13.47 -3.14 2.14
N PRO A 34 -14.19 -3.36 1.03
CA PRO A 34 -13.88 -4.28 -0.05
C PRO A 34 -12.73 -3.77 -0.93
N ILE A 35 -12.04 -4.67 -1.64
CA ILE A 35 -10.91 -4.32 -2.52
C ILE A 35 -11.38 -3.54 -3.74
N ALA A 36 -12.47 -4.00 -4.37
CA ALA A 36 -13.13 -3.28 -5.46
C ALA A 36 -14.26 -2.40 -4.92
N PHE A 37 -14.54 -1.30 -5.61
CA PHE A 37 -15.65 -0.42 -5.23
C PHE A 37 -17.00 -1.15 -5.32
N HIS A 38 -17.72 -1.22 -4.21
CA HIS A 38 -19.07 -1.76 -4.13
C HIS A 38 -20.06 -0.64 -3.86
N GLY A 39 -21.07 -0.53 -4.72
CA GLY A 39 -22.08 0.51 -4.58
C GLY A 39 -23.09 0.51 -5.75
N PHE A 40 -24.09 1.33 -5.63
CA PHE A 40 -25.16 1.48 -6.62
C PHE A 40 -25.02 2.80 -7.38
N ARG A 41 -25.46 2.81 -8.62
CA ARG A 41 -25.42 4.00 -9.49
C ARG A 41 -26.51 4.97 -9.10
N LEU A 42 -26.14 6.25 -8.96
CA LEU A 42 -27.08 7.35 -8.81
C LEU A 42 -27.20 8.11 -10.14
N PRO A 43 -28.42 8.26 -10.67
CA PRO A 43 -28.63 9.06 -11.88
C PRO A 43 -28.14 10.51 -11.65
N GLY A 44 -27.38 11.03 -12.61
CA GLY A 44 -26.86 12.41 -12.56
C GLY A 44 -25.56 12.59 -11.79
N LEU A 45 -25.18 11.70 -10.87
CA LEU A 45 -23.96 11.84 -10.06
C LEU A 45 -22.69 11.86 -10.93
N ARG A 46 -22.65 11.11 -12.02
CA ARG A 46 -21.52 11.11 -12.97
C ARG A 46 -21.28 12.49 -13.57
N ALA A 47 -22.36 13.21 -13.91
CA ALA A 47 -22.28 14.57 -14.44
C ALA A 47 -21.87 15.62 -13.39
N LEU A 48 -22.27 15.39 -12.14
CA LEU A 48 -21.94 16.27 -11.01
C LEU A 48 -20.53 16.01 -10.44
N PHE A 49 -19.97 14.80 -10.62
CA PHE A 49 -18.71 14.39 -10.02
C PHE A 49 -17.54 15.37 -10.30
N PRO A 50 -17.31 15.87 -11.53
CA PRO A 50 -16.23 16.82 -11.81
C PRO A 50 -16.35 18.15 -11.07
N PHE A 51 -17.58 18.55 -10.69
CA PHE A 51 -17.86 19.81 -9.99
C PHE A 51 -17.77 19.67 -8.46
N LEU A 52 -17.65 18.46 -7.94
CA LEU A 52 -17.50 18.23 -6.51
C LEU A 52 -16.12 18.74 -6.03
N PRO A 53 -16.02 19.25 -4.80
CA PRO A 53 -14.73 19.58 -4.19
C PRO A 53 -13.77 18.37 -4.23
N LYS A 54 -12.51 18.61 -4.56
CA LYS A 54 -11.48 17.54 -4.63
C LYS A 54 -11.42 16.68 -3.37
N ARG A 55 -11.69 17.26 -2.19
CA ARG A 55 -11.74 16.51 -0.93
C ARG A 55 -12.83 15.42 -0.92
N ILE A 56 -13.96 15.69 -1.56
CA ILE A 56 -15.09 14.74 -1.65
C ILE A 56 -14.80 13.70 -2.74
N GLN A 57 -14.23 14.11 -3.87
CA GLN A 57 -13.85 13.18 -4.95
C GLN A 57 -12.86 12.12 -4.50
N VAL A 58 -12.03 12.42 -3.51
CA VAL A 58 -11.01 11.52 -2.96
C VAL A 58 -11.56 10.56 -1.91
N LEU A 59 -12.78 10.78 -1.41
CA LEU A 59 -13.39 9.87 -0.44
C LEU A 59 -13.75 8.53 -1.09
N PRO A 60 -13.49 7.40 -0.42
CA PRO A 60 -13.83 6.07 -0.94
C PRO A 60 -15.34 5.77 -0.93
N LEU A 61 -16.17 6.79 -0.77
CA LEU A 61 -17.64 6.75 -0.79
C LEU A 61 -18.23 6.98 -2.17
N LEU A 62 -17.49 7.64 -3.05
CA LEU A 62 -17.95 8.02 -4.38
C LEU A 62 -17.01 7.45 -5.44
N SER A 63 -17.58 6.86 -6.48
CA SER A 63 -16.83 6.41 -7.62
C SER A 63 -16.97 7.38 -8.80
N TYR A 64 -15.89 7.50 -9.56
CA TYR A 64 -15.84 8.31 -10.78
C TYR A 64 -16.94 7.99 -11.80
N ASP A 65 -17.41 6.74 -11.84
CA ASP A 65 -18.49 6.28 -12.73
C ASP A 65 -19.91 6.60 -12.21
N GLY A 66 -20.02 7.42 -11.15
CA GLY A 66 -21.29 7.89 -10.60
C GLY A 66 -21.97 6.91 -9.68
N ARG A 67 -21.20 6.06 -8.98
CA ARG A 67 -21.70 5.17 -7.94
C ARG A 67 -21.46 5.76 -6.56
N ILE A 68 -22.43 5.54 -5.66
CA ILE A 68 -22.28 5.74 -4.21
C ILE A 68 -22.12 4.37 -3.57
N GLY A 69 -21.15 4.23 -2.68
CA GLY A 69 -20.87 2.98 -1.99
C GLY A 69 -19.63 3.06 -1.14
N TRP A 70 -18.84 2.01 -1.14
CA TRP A 70 -17.62 1.94 -0.36
C TRP A 70 -16.53 1.13 -1.08
N GLN A 71 -15.32 1.58 -0.91
CA GLN A 71 -14.09 0.85 -1.20
C GLN A 71 -13.15 0.99 0.00
N GLY A 72 -12.38 -0.04 0.31
CA GLY A 72 -11.36 0.06 1.35
C GLY A 72 -10.41 1.23 1.09
N ILE A 73 -10.02 1.93 2.15
CA ILE A 73 -9.17 3.12 2.04
C ILE A 73 -7.82 2.76 1.43
N VAL A 74 -7.21 1.64 1.84
CA VAL A 74 -5.92 1.17 1.32
C VAL A 74 -5.99 0.85 -0.17
N PRO A 75 -6.89 -0.02 -0.66
CA PRO A 75 -6.98 -0.31 -2.08
C PRO A 75 -7.45 0.89 -2.92
N SER A 76 -8.25 1.80 -2.38
CA SER A 76 -8.68 3.01 -3.11
C SER A 76 -7.54 4.01 -3.38
N ARG A 77 -6.41 3.88 -2.66
CA ARG A 77 -5.24 4.75 -2.76
C ARG A 77 -3.95 3.96 -3.00
N ALA A 78 -4.06 2.82 -3.64
CA ALA A 78 -2.93 1.94 -3.89
C ALA A 78 -1.78 2.62 -4.63
N ASP A 79 -2.08 3.48 -5.60
CA ASP A 79 -1.12 4.30 -6.34
C ASP A 79 -0.29 5.21 -5.44
N LYS A 80 -0.97 5.99 -4.59
CA LYS A 80 -0.30 6.91 -3.67
C LYS A 80 0.51 6.17 -2.61
N MET A 81 -0.03 5.08 -2.08
CA MET A 81 0.68 4.27 -1.08
C MET A 81 1.89 3.57 -1.68
N ALA A 82 1.78 3.03 -2.88
CA ALA A 82 2.89 2.46 -3.62
C ALA A 82 3.98 3.51 -3.89
N SER A 83 3.61 4.71 -4.35
CA SER A 83 4.56 5.81 -4.56
C SER A 83 5.33 6.15 -3.29
N ILE A 84 4.65 6.31 -2.16
CA ILE A 84 5.31 6.62 -0.87
C ILE A 84 6.22 5.47 -0.42
N ALA A 85 5.78 4.22 -0.60
CA ALA A 85 6.57 3.05 -0.25
C ALA A 85 7.86 2.97 -1.07
N VAL A 86 7.78 3.22 -2.38
CA VAL A 86 8.95 3.25 -3.27
C VAL A 86 9.88 4.41 -2.90
N ASP A 87 9.36 5.63 -2.75
CA ASP A 87 10.20 6.80 -2.43
C ASP A 87 10.97 6.60 -1.11
N LYS A 88 10.33 6.01 -0.10
CA LYS A 88 10.98 5.75 1.20
C LYS A 88 11.81 4.46 1.20
N GLY A 89 11.41 3.45 0.44
CA GLY A 89 12.12 2.17 0.31
C GLY A 89 13.43 2.35 -0.46
N LEU A 90 13.37 2.88 -1.68
CA LEU A 90 14.56 3.12 -2.50
C LEU A 90 15.57 4.06 -1.82
N ALA A 91 15.09 5.09 -1.09
CA ALA A 91 15.98 5.99 -0.35
C ALA A 91 16.81 5.28 0.75
N LYS A 92 16.37 4.11 1.22
CA LYS A 92 17.05 3.32 2.25
C LYS A 92 17.80 2.10 1.70
N LEU A 93 17.35 1.53 0.60
CA LEU A 93 17.88 0.29 0.02
C LEU A 93 19.01 0.55 -0.99
N GLY A 94 19.17 1.78 -1.48
CA GLY A 94 20.12 2.13 -2.51
C GLY A 94 19.48 2.46 -3.86
N SER A 95 20.31 2.77 -4.86
CA SER A 95 19.88 3.05 -6.22
C SER A 95 19.59 1.74 -6.99
N VAL A 96 18.87 1.86 -8.11
CA VAL A 96 18.66 0.73 -9.03
C VAL A 96 20.02 0.23 -9.59
N ALA A 97 20.96 1.15 -9.77
CA ALA A 97 22.31 0.82 -10.20
C ALA A 97 23.07 -0.03 -9.16
N ASP A 98 22.81 0.17 -7.85
CA ASP A 98 23.42 -0.66 -6.81
C ASP A 98 22.90 -2.09 -6.85
N PHE A 99 21.59 -2.27 -7.03
CA PHE A 99 20.99 -3.60 -7.23
C PHE A 99 21.47 -4.28 -8.51
N TYR A 100 21.63 -3.52 -9.59
CA TYR A 100 22.13 -4.06 -10.85
C TYR A 100 23.56 -4.61 -10.71
N ARG A 101 24.41 -3.89 -9.97
CA ARG A 101 25.79 -4.36 -9.71
C ARG A 101 25.83 -5.67 -8.91
N GLU A 102 24.86 -5.89 -8.04
CA GLU A 102 24.75 -7.10 -7.22
C GLU A 102 24.29 -8.34 -8.03
N ILE A 103 23.66 -8.12 -9.20
CA ILE A 103 23.25 -9.20 -10.12
C ILE A 103 24.45 -9.78 -10.90
N GLU A 104 25.67 -9.25 -10.74
CA GLU A 104 26.86 -9.64 -11.50
C GLU A 104 26.65 -9.50 -13.01
N PRO A 105 26.92 -8.31 -13.61
CA PRO A 105 26.65 -8.04 -15.03
C PRO A 105 27.30 -9.07 -15.98
N ASP A 106 28.46 -9.63 -15.61
CA ASP A 106 29.14 -10.66 -16.39
C ASP A 106 28.33 -11.97 -16.45
N ALA A 107 27.76 -12.42 -15.32
CA ALA A 107 26.91 -13.61 -15.28
C ALA A 107 25.62 -13.39 -16.10
N LEU A 108 25.08 -12.18 -16.07
CA LEU A 108 23.92 -11.79 -16.90
C LEU A 108 24.31 -11.85 -18.39
N ALA A 109 25.46 -11.30 -18.79
CA ALA A 109 25.94 -11.33 -20.16
C ALA A 109 26.14 -12.77 -20.66
N GLU A 110 26.71 -13.63 -19.84
CA GLU A 110 26.87 -15.07 -20.15
C GLU A 110 25.52 -15.77 -20.34
N HIS A 111 24.56 -15.52 -19.44
CA HIS A 111 23.22 -16.10 -19.53
C HIS A 111 22.48 -15.63 -20.79
N LEU A 112 22.56 -14.34 -21.11
CA LEU A 112 21.99 -13.77 -22.34
C LEU A 112 22.68 -14.34 -23.58
N THR A 113 23.99 -14.53 -23.54
CA THR A 113 24.75 -15.17 -24.63
C THR A 113 24.25 -16.58 -24.91
N ASN A 114 24.04 -17.39 -23.86
CA ASN A 114 23.56 -18.76 -23.98
C ASN A 114 22.14 -18.82 -24.59
N ILE A 115 21.26 -17.88 -24.24
CA ILE A 115 19.92 -17.78 -24.82
C ILE A 115 20.01 -17.32 -26.27
N ALA A 116 20.76 -16.26 -26.54
CA ALA A 116 20.86 -15.65 -27.86
C ALA A 116 21.55 -16.55 -28.88
N GLN A 117 22.53 -17.36 -28.49
CA GLN A 117 23.23 -18.29 -29.40
C GLN A 117 22.26 -19.21 -30.15
N ASN A 118 21.14 -19.60 -29.52
CA ASN A 118 20.15 -20.47 -30.13
C ASN A 118 19.25 -19.74 -31.16
N GLN A 119 19.15 -18.42 -31.04
CA GLN A 119 18.24 -17.59 -31.86
C GLN A 119 18.98 -16.65 -32.80
N ILE A 120 20.31 -16.56 -32.69
CA ILE A 120 21.12 -15.55 -33.41
C ILE A 120 20.99 -15.65 -34.92
N HIS A 121 20.84 -16.87 -35.45
CA HIS A 121 20.66 -17.09 -36.87
C HIS A 121 19.40 -16.40 -37.38
N ASP A 122 18.27 -16.63 -36.71
CA ASP A 122 16.97 -16.06 -37.09
C ASP A 122 16.96 -14.54 -36.91
N ILE A 123 17.57 -14.04 -35.83
CA ILE A 123 17.68 -12.60 -35.54
C ILE A 123 18.49 -11.89 -36.62
N VAL A 124 19.64 -12.42 -36.99
CA VAL A 124 20.50 -11.85 -38.05
C VAL A 124 19.79 -11.85 -39.39
N GLU A 125 19.11 -12.96 -39.73
CA GLU A 125 18.33 -13.05 -40.97
C GLU A 125 17.18 -12.03 -41.00
N GLU A 126 16.43 -11.91 -39.92
CA GLU A 126 15.32 -10.95 -39.81
C GLU A 126 15.80 -9.51 -39.95
N ILE A 127 16.87 -9.13 -39.24
CA ILE A 127 17.42 -7.78 -39.29
C ILE A 127 17.94 -7.45 -40.69
N LEU A 128 18.75 -8.33 -41.31
CA LEU A 128 19.31 -8.08 -42.61
C LEU A 128 18.27 -8.09 -43.72
N ARG A 129 17.24 -8.91 -43.64
CA ARG A 129 16.08 -8.85 -44.54
C ARG A 129 15.31 -7.54 -44.43
N ARG A 130 15.18 -7.00 -43.24
CA ARG A 130 14.42 -5.78 -42.98
C ARG A 130 15.20 -4.52 -43.40
N GLU A 131 16.44 -4.44 -42.97
CA GLU A 131 17.25 -3.22 -43.20
C GLU A 131 17.90 -3.19 -44.62
N HIS A 132 18.31 -4.34 -45.14
CA HIS A 132 19.03 -4.45 -46.43
C HIS A 132 18.53 -5.60 -47.29
N PRO A 133 17.24 -5.65 -47.68
CA PRO A 133 16.66 -6.79 -48.38
C PRO A 133 17.35 -7.14 -49.70
N GLN A 134 17.66 -6.13 -50.55
CA GLN A 134 18.28 -6.36 -51.82
C GLN A 134 19.69 -6.92 -51.71
N LEU A 135 20.46 -6.46 -50.72
CA LEU A 135 21.79 -6.96 -50.47
C LEU A 135 21.73 -8.39 -49.95
N TRP A 136 20.86 -8.69 -48.99
CA TRP A 136 20.73 -10.02 -48.38
C TRP A 136 20.34 -11.10 -49.39
N TYR A 137 19.37 -10.82 -50.28
CA TYR A 137 18.93 -11.79 -51.28
C TYR A 137 19.97 -12.06 -52.36
N ASN A 138 20.86 -11.12 -52.66
CA ASN A 138 21.89 -11.26 -53.67
C ASN A 138 23.22 -11.82 -53.14
N LEU A 139 23.35 -12.03 -51.82
CA LEU A 139 24.57 -12.62 -51.24
C LEU A 139 24.60 -14.14 -51.48
N PRO A 140 25.76 -14.69 -51.89
CA PRO A 140 26.00 -16.13 -51.92
C PRO A 140 25.82 -16.75 -50.53
N SER A 141 25.37 -18.00 -50.49
CA SER A 141 25.15 -18.72 -49.21
C SER A 141 26.40 -18.73 -48.33
N GLN A 142 27.55 -18.97 -48.92
CA GLN A 142 28.85 -18.98 -48.20
C GLN A 142 29.13 -17.66 -47.47
N VAL A 143 28.76 -16.53 -48.08
CA VAL A 143 28.97 -15.21 -47.45
C VAL A 143 27.95 -15.00 -46.33
N ARG A 144 26.74 -15.46 -46.50
CA ARG A 144 25.73 -15.42 -45.42
C ARG A 144 26.16 -16.26 -44.20
N ASP A 145 26.66 -17.47 -44.43
CA ASP A 145 27.19 -18.35 -43.39
C ASP A 145 28.39 -17.69 -42.65
N MET A 146 29.31 -17.03 -43.39
CA MET A 146 30.39 -16.27 -42.79
C MET A 146 29.90 -15.11 -41.91
N ILE A 147 28.85 -14.43 -42.30
CA ILE A 147 28.22 -13.37 -41.48
C ILE A 147 27.66 -13.94 -40.20
N HIS A 148 26.91 -15.05 -40.29
CA HIS A 148 26.35 -15.72 -39.11
C HIS A 148 27.46 -16.17 -38.16
N ASP A 149 28.51 -16.80 -38.64
CA ASP A 149 29.62 -17.24 -37.82
C ASP A 149 30.34 -16.05 -37.15
N ARG A 150 30.52 -14.96 -37.90
CA ARG A 150 31.17 -13.76 -37.35
C ARG A 150 30.35 -13.11 -36.25
N VAL A 151 29.05 -12.98 -36.45
CA VAL A 151 28.13 -12.44 -35.41
C VAL A 151 28.11 -13.37 -34.19
N ARG A 152 28.06 -14.68 -34.40
CA ARG A 152 28.10 -15.66 -33.30
C ARG A 152 29.38 -15.54 -32.46
N GLN A 153 30.52 -15.35 -33.09
CA GLN A 153 31.82 -15.19 -32.42
C GLN A 153 31.87 -13.89 -31.60
N GLN A 154 31.28 -12.82 -32.10
CA GLN A 154 31.31 -11.50 -31.46
C GLN A 154 30.18 -11.31 -30.44
N LEU A 155 29.16 -12.19 -30.42
CA LEU A 155 28.00 -12.10 -29.58
C LEU A 155 28.32 -11.93 -28.08
N PRO A 156 29.26 -12.70 -27.48
CA PRO A 156 29.60 -12.55 -26.07
C PRO A 156 30.13 -11.14 -25.73
N ASP A 157 31.00 -10.59 -26.59
CA ASP A 157 31.60 -9.27 -26.38
C ASP A 157 30.54 -8.16 -26.52
N ILE A 158 29.66 -8.27 -27.52
CA ILE A 158 28.53 -7.34 -27.73
C ILE A 158 27.59 -7.37 -26.52
N LEU A 159 27.26 -8.54 -26.00
CA LEU A 159 26.35 -8.64 -24.87
C LEU A 159 26.99 -8.16 -23.56
N ARG A 160 28.31 -8.33 -23.40
CA ARG A 160 29.03 -7.75 -22.26
C ARG A 160 28.99 -6.22 -22.31
N GLU A 161 29.35 -5.63 -23.45
CA GLU A 161 29.31 -4.18 -23.65
C GLU A 161 27.89 -3.62 -23.43
N LEU A 162 26.87 -4.31 -23.95
CA LEU A 162 25.45 -3.96 -23.74
C LEU A 162 25.05 -4.01 -22.26
N THR A 163 25.46 -5.05 -21.53
CA THR A 163 25.13 -5.16 -20.09
C THR A 163 25.85 -4.12 -19.25
N GLU A 164 27.10 -3.77 -19.60
CA GLU A 164 27.82 -2.68 -18.95
C GLU A 164 27.16 -1.31 -19.23
N GLU A 165 26.79 -1.04 -20.48
CA GLU A 165 26.09 0.20 -20.87
C GLU A 165 24.69 0.30 -20.23
N LEU A 166 23.95 -0.80 -20.19
CA LEU A 166 22.68 -0.89 -19.46
C LEU A 166 22.88 -0.56 -17.98
N GLY A 167 23.90 -1.13 -17.35
CA GLY A 167 24.21 -0.85 -15.94
C GLY A 167 24.56 0.61 -15.67
N ALA A 168 25.31 1.24 -16.56
CA ALA A 168 25.68 2.64 -16.45
C ALA A 168 24.49 3.61 -16.57
N ASN A 169 23.46 3.22 -17.32
CA ASN A 169 22.30 4.06 -17.64
C ASN A 169 20.98 3.52 -17.05
N ILE A 170 21.03 2.53 -16.17
CA ILE A 170 19.85 1.80 -15.72
C ILE A 170 18.81 2.69 -15.01
N ASP A 171 19.26 3.69 -14.27
CA ASP A 171 18.39 4.66 -13.60
C ASP A 171 17.59 5.54 -14.57
N GLN A 172 18.09 5.69 -15.82
CA GLN A 172 17.40 6.43 -16.88
C GLN A 172 16.49 5.53 -17.72
N LEU A 173 16.84 4.25 -17.85
CA LEU A 173 16.09 3.27 -18.64
C LEU A 173 14.93 2.65 -17.89
N LEU A 174 15.05 2.50 -16.57
CA LEU A 174 14.04 1.86 -15.73
C LEU A 174 13.44 2.85 -14.72
N ASP A 175 12.23 3.29 -14.99
CA ASP A 175 11.40 3.96 -13.97
C ASP A 175 10.81 2.91 -13.02
N VAL A 176 11.62 2.46 -12.06
CA VAL A 176 11.21 1.47 -11.03
C VAL A 176 10.02 1.97 -10.24
N LYS A 177 9.92 3.27 -10.00
CA LYS A 177 8.77 3.86 -9.29
C LYS A 177 7.47 3.62 -10.06
N GLN A 178 7.44 3.93 -11.34
CA GLN A 178 6.28 3.70 -12.20
C GLN A 178 5.96 2.19 -12.32
N MET A 179 6.98 1.36 -12.42
CA MET A 179 6.80 -0.08 -12.50
C MET A 179 6.14 -0.64 -11.25
N VAL A 180 6.60 -0.27 -10.07
CA VAL A 180 6.04 -0.70 -8.77
C VAL A 180 4.63 -0.14 -8.58
N ILE A 181 4.39 1.12 -8.92
CA ILE A 181 3.06 1.72 -8.84
C ILE A 181 2.07 0.93 -9.72
N ARG A 182 2.41 0.68 -10.98
CA ARG A 182 1.57 -0.11 -11.90
C ARG A 182 1.34 -1.53 -11.40
N TYR A 183 2.37 -2.16 -10.84
CA TYR A 183 2.27 -3.51 -10.28
C TYR A 183 1.24 -3.58 -9.13
N PHE A 184 1.30 -2.63 -8.19
CA PHE A 184 0.35 -2.58 -7.08
C PHE A 184 -1.04 -2.10 -7.49
N GLN A 185 -1.16 -1.22 -8.48
CA GLN A 185 -2.45 -0.86 -9.06
C GLN A 185 -3.15 -2.05 -9.70
N ALA A 186 -2.39 -2.90 -10.41
CA ALA A 186 -2.93 -4.12 -11.01
C ALA A 186 -3.27 -5.20 -9.96
N ARG A 187 -2.62 -5.16 -8.79
CA ARG A 187 -2.76 -6.17 -7.72
C ARG A 187 -2.95 -5.54 -6.35
N PRO A 188 -4.05 -4.83 -6.10
CA PRO A 188 -4.30 -4.14 -4.83
C PRO A 188 -4.40 -5.11 -3.64
N GLN A 189 -4.66 -6.40 -3.88
CA GLN A 189 -4.64 -7.45 -2.86
C GLN A 189 -3.27 -7.59 -2.18
N LEU A 190 -2.19 -7.53 -2.98
CA LEU A 190 -0.83 -7.64 -2.45
C LEU A 190 -0.50 -6.48 -1.53
N LEU A 191 -0.89 -5.26 -1.91
CA LEU A 191 -0.71 -4.09 -1.08
C LEU A 191 -1.49 -4.21 0.24
N ASN A 192 -2.73 -4.69 0.17
CA ASN A 192 -3.54 -4.96 1.37
C ASN A 192 -2.87 -5.97 2.30
N GLN A 193 -2.41 -7.10 1.77
CA GLN A 193 -1.72 -8.13 2.55
C GLN A 193 -0.47 -7.56 3.22
N LEU A 194 0.31 -6.79 2.51
CA LEU A 194 1.51 -6.13 2.98
C LEU A 194 1.21 -5.24 4.20
N PHE A 195 0.24 -4.33 4.07
CA PHE A 195 -0.17 -3.46 5.18
C PHE A 195 -0.79 -4.22 6.35
N GLN A 196 -1.54 -5.30 6.09
CA GLN A 196 -2.12 -6.14 7.15
C GLN A 196 -1.04 -6.90 7.94
N VAL A 197 -0.05 -7.46 7.25
CA VAL A 197 1.04 -8.20 7.90
C VAL A 197 1.92 -7.26 8.72
N LEU A 198 2.34 -6.15 8.13
CA LEU A 198 3.23 -5.20 8.78
C LEU A 198 2.57 -4.43 9.93
N GLY A 199 1.30 -4.07 9.74
CA GLY A 199 0.49 -3.37 10.75
C GLY A 199 -0.26 -4.29 11.71
N ALA A 200 -0.05 -5.61 11.66
CA ALA A 200 -0.87 -6.57 12.40
C ALA A 200 -0.96 -6.29 13.91
N LYS A 201 0.15 -5.90 14.52
CA LYS A 201 0.20 -5.58 15.97
C LYS A 201 -0.60 -4.31 16.28
N GLU A 202 -0.42 -3.26 15.47
CA GLU A 202 -1.08 -1.96 15.65
C GLU A 202 -2.57 -2.05 15.36
N LEU A 203 -2.95 -2.78 14.32
CA LEU A 203 -4.35 -3.03 13.97
C LEU A 203 -5.07 -3.81 15.08
N ARG A 204 -4.42 -4.85 15.63
CA ARG A 204 -4.95 -5.61 16.77
C ARG A 204 -5.03 -4.75 18.02
N PHE A 205 -4.02 -3.92 18.27
CA PHE A 205 -4.04 -2.95 19.36
C PHE A 205 -5.24 -2.02 19.21
N MET A 206 -5.47 -1.44 18.02
CA MET A 206 -6.59 -0.52 17.76
C MET A 206 -7.95 -1.17 18.03
N ILE A 207 -8.14 -2.42 17.60
CA ILE A 207 -9.37 -3.18 17.86
C ILE A 207 -9.60 -3.35 19.35
N ASN A 208 -8.59 -3.85 20.07
CA ASN A 208 -8.68 -4.12 21.51
C ASN A 208 -8.80 -2.84 22.34
N PHE A 209 -8.15 -1.76 21.88
CA PHE A 209 -8.20 -0.45 22.53
C PHE A 209 -9.64 0.07 22.64
N GLY A 210 -10.49 -0.23 21.64
CA GLY A 210 -11.92 0.10 21.68
C GLY A 210 -12.59 -0.44 22.94
N PHE A 211 -12.29 -1.67 23.36
CA PHE A 211 -12.82 -2.26 24.58
C PHE A 211 -12.17 -1.67 25.84
N TYR A 212 -10.83 -1.70 25.88
CA TYR A 212 -10.07 -1.31 27.09
C TYR A 212 -10.24 0.16 27.46
N PHE A 213 -10.50 1.02 26.49
CA PHE A 213 -10.75 2.44 26.73
C PHE A 213 -12.25 2.75 26.81
N GLY A 214 -13.09 2.06 26.04
CA GLY A 214 -14.53 2.25 26.04
C GLY A 214 -15.19 1.86 27.37
N ALA A 215 -14.75 0.75 27.97
CA ALA A 215 -15.33 0.28 29.24
C ALA A 215 -15.11 1.26 30.41
N PRO A 216 -13.90 1.79 30.68
CA PRO A 216 -13.73 2.85 31.70
C PRO A 216 -14.54 4.11 31.40
N MET A 217 -14.63 4.52 30.13
CA MET A 217 -15.45 5.67 29.75
C MET A 217 -16.94 5.42 30.01
N GLY A 218 -17.41 4.18 29.87
CA GLY A 218 -18.75 3.77 30.26
C GLY A 218 -19.00 3.90 31.77
N ALA A 219 -17.99 3.57 32.59
CA ALA A 219 -18.10 3.76 34.05
C ALA A 219 -18.18 5.26 34.42
N VAL A 220 -17.43 6.13 33.71
CA VAL A 220 -17.57 7.58 33.86
C VAL A 220 -18.98 8.04 33.49
N LEU A 221 -19.55 7.48 32.43
CA LEU A 221 -20.93 7.80 31.99
C LEU A 221 -21.95 7.40 33.08
N VAL A 222 -21.78 6.25 33.72
CA VAL A 222 -22.63 5.85 34.85
C VAL A 222 -22.50 6.83 36.02
N ALA A 223 -21.30 7.27 36.36
CA ALA A 223 -21.09 8.28 37.40
C ALA A 223 -21.83 9.60 37.04
N ILE A 224 -21.75 10.05 35.79
CA ILE A 224 -22.53 11.23 35.37
C ILE A 224 -24.03 11.03 35.53
N LEU A 225 -24.57 9.85 35.13
CA LEU A 225 -25.98 9.54 35.23
C LEU A 225 -26.51 9.56 36.67
N HIS A 226 -25.69 9.12 37.62
CA HIS A 226 -26.11 9.02 39.02
C HIS A 226 -25.74 10.27 39.84
N LEU A 227 -24.86 11.11 39.37
CA LEU A 227 -24.48 12.37 40.01
C LEU A 227 -25.30 13.59 39.50
N THR A 228 -25.96 13.43 38.36
CA THR A 228 -26.77 14.49 37.77
C THR A 228 -28.21 14.02 37.60
N ASP A 229 -29.16 14.92 37.80
CA ASP A 229 -30.60 14.65 37.56
C ASP A 229 -30.97 14.71 36.06
N TRP A 230 -30.01 14.49 35.19
CA TRP A 230 -30.25 14.56 33.76
C TRP A 230 -30.93 13.30 33.23
N SER A 231 -31.77 13.51 32.23
CA SER A 231 -32.49 12.40 31.60
C SER A 231 -31.55 11.41 30.97
N SER A 232 -31.63 10.13 31.35
CA SER A 232 -30.83 9.05 30.76
C SER A 232 -31.05 8.93 29.23
N LEU A 233 -32.23 9.34 28.74
CA LEU A 233 -32.57 9.31 27.32
C LEU A 233 -31.72 10.27 26.49
N ALA A 234 -31.23 11.36 27.10
CA ALA A 234 -30.31 12.33 26.44
C ALA A 234 -28.85 11.99 26.74
N VAL A 235 -28.52 11.65 27.97
CA VAL A 235 -27.15 11.43 28.44
C VAL A 235 -26.51 10.21 27.74
N LEU A 236 -27.23 9.11 27.56
CA LEU A 236 -26.67 7.90 26.95
C LEU A 236 -26.30 8.07 25.48
N PRO A 237 -27.16 8.64 24.60
CA PRO A 237 -26.76 8.86 23.20
C PRO A 237 -25.64 9.89 23.06
N ILE A 238 -25.73 11.02 23.76
CA ILE A 238 -24.72 12.09 23.70
C ILE A 238 -23.38 11.57 24.25
N GLY A 239 -23.41 10.91 25.41
CA GLY A 239 -22.23 10.30 26.01
C GLY A 239 -21.62 9.23 25.11
N GLY A 240 -22.44 8.38 24.48
CA GLY A 240 -21.98 7.38 23.52
C GLY A 240 -21.27 8.00 22.31
N ILE A 241 -21.79 9.08 21.75
CA ILE A 241 -21.14 9.80 20.64
C ILE A 241 -19.79 10.39 21.09
N ILE A 242 -19.75 11.04 22.27
CA ILE A 242 -18.52 11.63 22.81
C ILE A 242 -17.48 10.52 23.08
N ILE A 243 -17.88 9.45 23.72
CA ILE A 243 -16.98 8.30 24.00
C ILE A 243 -16.44 7.73 22.70
N GLY A 244 -17.29 7.45 21.71
CA GLY A 244 -16.88 6.93 20.42
C GLY A 244 -15.88 7.85 19.72
N TRP A 245 -16.12 9.16 19.75
CA TRP A 245 -15.19 10.14 19.17
C TRP A 245 -13.86 10.18 19.92
N VAL A 246 -13.87 10.23 21.25
CA VAL A 246 -12.66 10.28 22.09
C VAL A 246 -11.83 9.00 21.90
N VAL A 247 -12.47 7.82 21.97
CA VAL A 247 -11.81 6.52 21.79
C VAL A 247 -11.08 6.46 20.45
N ASN A 248 -11.76 6.82 19.36
CA ASN A 248 -11.16 6.84 18.04
C ASN A 248 -10.04 7.86 17.93
N TRP A 249 -10.26 9.08 18.43
CA TRP A 249 -9.23 10.13 18.39
C TRP A 249 -7.97 9.74 19.16
N VAL A 250 -8.12 9.21 20.38
CA VAL A 250 -6.97 8.74 21.19
C VAL A 250 -6.29 7.56 20.51
N GLY A 251 -7.03 6.56 20.02
CA GLY A 251 -6.49 5.38 19.35
C GLY A 251 -5.65 5.73 18.13
N ILE A 252 -6.15 6.61 17.26
CA ILE A 252 -5.43 7.08 16.08
C ILE A 252 -4.15 7.85 16.49
N ASN A 253 -4.27 8.75 17.47
CA ASN A 253 -3.09 9.50 17.94
C ASN A 253 -2.05 8.59 18.60
N MET A 254 -2.43 7.56 19.34
CA MET A 254 -1.47 6.60 19.91
C MET A 254 -0.68 5.85 18.84
N ILE A 255 -1.27 5.57 17.69
CA ILE A 255 -0.59 4.85 16.61
C ILE A 255 0.33 5.77 15.80
N PHE A 256 -0.15 6.96 15.42
CA PHE A 256 0.50 7.81 14.43
C PHE A 256 1.17 9.08 14.98
N ALA A 257 0.88 9.47 16.21
CA ALA A 257 1.37 10.71 16.79
C ALA A 257 1.83 10.53 18.23
N PRO A 258 2.82 11.33 18.70
CA PRO A 258 3.62 12.26 17.91
C PRO A 258 4.70 11.57 17.07
N ALA A 259 5.13 12.22 15.98
CA ALA A 259 6.21 11.68 15.13
C ALA A 259 7.56 11.61 15.84
N TYR A 260 7.84 12.59 16.70
CA TYR A 260 9.05 12.63 17.54
C TYR A 260 8.70 12.44 19.02
N PRO A 261 9.57 11.80 19.82
CA PRO A 261 9.32 11.58 21.25
C PRO A 261 9.01 12.88 21.97
N LYS A 262 7.84 12.94 22.64
CA LYS A 262 7.44 14.08 23.47
C LYS A 262 7.26 13.63 24.93
N TRP A 263 7.90 14.31 25.87
CA TRP A 263 7.91 13.96 27.30
C TRP A 263 6.53 14.10 27.98
N TRP A 264 5.69 15.02 27.49
CA TRP A 264 4.35 15.28 28.03
C TRP A 264 3.27 14.33 27.46
N CYS A 265 3.60 13.54 26.45
CA CYS A 265 2.67 12.57 25.86
C CYS A 265 2.82 11.23 26.60
N PRO A 266 1.71 10.64 27.14
CA PRO A 266 1.77 9.39 27.92
C PRO A 266 2.44 8.23 27.18
N TRP A 267 2.27 8.13 25.87
CA TRP A 267 2.89 7.10 25.02
C TRP A 267 4.18 7.55 24.32
N ARG A 268 4.64 8.78 24.62
CA ARG A 268 5.87 9.42 24.13
C ARG A 268 5.97 9.57 22.63
N GLN A 269 5.75 8.51 21.85
CA GLN A 269 5.86 8.45 20.39
C GLN A 269 4.82 7.48 19.84
N GLY A 270 4.31 7.75 18.63
CA GLY A 270 3.35 6.87 17.94
C GLY A 270 3.88 5.44 17.81
N LEU A 271 3.04 4.45 18.13
CA LEU A 271 3.44 3.04 18.20
C LEU A 271 4.02 2.54 16.86
N LEU A 272 3.41 2.91 15.74
CA LEU A 272 3.89 2.56 14.41
C LEU A 272 5.25 3.21 14.11
N ILE A 273 5.41 4.47 14.50
CA ILE A 273 6.65 5.23 14.25
C ILE A 273 7.79 4.67 15.08
N LYS A 274 7.52 4.29 16.33
CA LYS A 274 8.52 3.67 17.22
C LYS A 274 9.08 2.35 16.64
N ARG A 275 8.28 1.63 15.86
CA ARG A 275 8.66 0.36 15.21
C ARG A 275 9.09 0.52 13.76
N GLN A 276 9.26 1.75 13.28
CA GLN A 276 9.58 2.02 11.87
C GLN A 276 10.83 1.27 11.41
N ASP A 277 11.86 1.16 12.25
CA ASP A 277 13.11 0.47 11.90
C ASP A 277 12.92 -1.06 11.83
N GLU A 278 12.13 -1.64 12.76
CA GLU A 278 11.77 -3.08 12.74
C GLU A 278 10.96 -3.41 11.48
N ILE A 279 10.00 -2.56 11.14
CA ILE A 279 9.17 -2.71 9.94
C ILE A 279 10.04 -2.61 8.68
N THR A 280 10.98 -1.67 8.64
CA THR A 280 11.87 -1.48 7.48
C THR A 280 12.83 -2.66 7.31
N ALA A 281 13.36 -3.22 8.41
CA ALA A 281 14.21 -4.41 8.36
C ALA A 281 13.45 -5.68 7.89
N GLY A 282 12.15 -5.74 8.09
CA GLY A 282 11.31 -6.83 7.55
C GLY A 282 10.99 -6.71 6.06
N TYR A 283 11.41 -5.61 5.41
CA TYR A 283 11.29 -5.40 3.95
C TYR A 283 12.59 -5.69 3.20
N ALA A 284 13.72 -5.69 3.90
CA ALA A 284 15.03 -6.05 3.36
C ALA A 284 15.24 -7.57 3.45
#